data_88b2a565be9a91b9674bf579198650a3
#
_entry.id   88b2a565be9a91b9674bf579198650a3
#
_cell.length_a   1.000
_cell.length_b   1.000
_cell.length_c   1.000
_cell.angle_alpha   90.00
_cell.angle_beta   90.00
_cell.angle_gamma   90.00
#
_symmetry.space_group_name_H-M   'P 1'
#
loop_
_entity.id
_entity.type
_entity.pdbx_description
1 polymer ?
#
loop_
_entity_poly.entity_id
_entity_poly.type
_entity_poly.pdbx_seq_one_letter_code
_entity_poly.pdbx_strand_id
1 'polypeptide(L)'
;YVGGGILAQLLQNGWSTVDLNAVFASITMIGYLLGALFAGYLGDQFGRRKSLLFSTMLFSVMTFLAAFAPTMETLIVMRGLMGVGLGGALPGSYGALSEYTPPLVRGRYASWLGLIGNFSPPLGALLTVLVIPIFGWQAIFIGISLISLLAWLILWRYLPESPRWLASKGRCAEANEIVLSAERSFLQQGIELPEIDYAALLKTTQQEPTKKANWLSLFSKRMVKQTIAISAALFAMNLMVYTITNWTPTIFVLRGMDTTMSIGITVVMLLGAPFGIFLLSIFADKHDRKKGLIICLFLLAIFAYVWSLIPMDNIFALMSVGFIVCAILYYYAILACSVYLGEGFPTEIRLRGSGFAHAIGRLAGIISPYAIAFLLQSYGAPAVFLTNGAVLIVLAIIIGFCGEETRGKSLEEINASTSSE
;
A
#
# COMPACT_ATOMS: atom_id res chain seq x y z
N TYR A 1 4.57 7.63 5.73
CA TYR A 1 5.94 7.26 6.09
C TYR A 1 6.64 8.31 6.97
N VAL A 2 6.27 9.59 6.85
CA VAL A 2 6.78 10.67 7.71
C VAL A 2 6.28 10.57 9.15
N GLY A 3 5.14 9.90 9.38
CA GLY A 3 4.47 9.82 10.67
C GLY A 3 5.34 9.27 11.80
N GLY A 4 6.15 8.24 11.55
CA GLY A 4 6.98 7.63 12.57
C GLY A 4 7.99 8.59 13.21
N GLY A 5 8.67 9.39 12.38
CA GLY A 5 9.62 10.38 12.89
C GLY A 5 8.96 11.55 13.62
N ILE A 6 7.79 11.99 13.13
CA ILE A 6 6.99 13.02 13.83
C ILE A 6 6.52 12.51 15.19
N LEU A 7 5.97 11.29 15.26
CA LEU A 7 5.50 10.68 16.52
C LEU A 7 6.62 10.51 17.54
N ALA A 8 7.83 10.15 17.08
CA ALA A 8 9.00 10.05 17.93
C ALA A 8 9.37 11.40 18.55
N GLN A 9 9.36 12.49 17.75
CA GLN A 9 9.62 13.83 18.24
C GLN A 9 8.53 14.33 19.20
N LEU A 10 7.26 14.13 18.87
CA LEU A 10 6.13 14.55 19.71
C LEU A 10 6.16 13.84 21.07
N LEU A 11 6.57 12.56 21.09
CA LEU A 11 6.74 11.79 22.31
C LEU A 11 7.91 12.34 23.15
N GLN A 12 9.07 12.63 22.52
CA GLN A 12 10.24 13.18 23.20
C GLN A 12 9.96 14.55 23.82
N ASN A 13 9.18 15.38 23.11
CA ASN A 13 8.78 16.72 23.59
C ASN A 13 7.65 16.69 24.64
N GLY A 14 7.14 15.52 25.02
CA GLY A 14 6.04 15.39 25.98
C GLY A 14 4.68 15.86 25.44
N TRP A 15 4.56 16.10 24.14
CA TRP A 15 3.32 16.55 23.48
C TRP A 15 2.37 15.39 23.12
N SER A 16 2.89 14.16 23.14
CA SER A 16 2.14 12.93 22.89
C SER A 16 2.48 11.84 23.89
N THR A 17 1.69 10.77 23.90
CA THR A 17 1.92 9.52 24.62
C THR A 17 2.00 8.34 23.67
N VAL A 18 2.48 7.19 24.15
CA VAL A 18 2.53 5.96 23.33
C VAL A 18 1.12 5.55 22.88
N ASP A 19 0.12 5.73 23.74
CA ASP A 19 -1.28 5.41 23.43
C ASP A 19 -1.85 6.36 22.37
N LEU A 20 -1.62 7.66 22.49
CA LEU A 20 -2.04 8.64 21.48
C LEU A 20 -1.34 8.41 20.14
N ASN A 21 -0.08 7.98 20.15
CA ASN A 21 0.64 7.58 18.94
C ASN A 21 -0.01 6.34 18.28
N ALA A 22 -0.49 5.38 19.07
CA ALA A 22 -1.22 4.24 18.55
C ALA A 22 -2.56 4.65 17.90
N VAL A 23 -3.32 5.53 18.57
CA VAL A 23 -4.57 6.07 18.03
C VAL A 23 -4.31 6.83 16.73
N PHE A 24 -3.28 7.68 16.67
CA PHE A 24 -2.89 8.42 15.47
C PHE A 24 -2.58 7.51 14.28
N ALA A 25 -1.85 6.41 14.52
CA ALA A 25 -1.53 5.44 13.47
C ALA A 25 -2.79 4.69 13.00
N SER A 26 -3.61 4.21 13.93
CA SER A 26 -4.81 3.41 13.65
C SER A 26 -5.90 4.22 12.96
N ILE A 27 -6.16 5.45 13.40
CA ILE A 27 -7.20 6.31 12.81
C ILE A 27 -6.90 6.62 11.33
N THR A 28 -5.62 6.71 10.97
CA THR A 28 -5.20 6.87 9.58
C THR A 28 -5.63 5.69 8.72
N MET A 29 -5.50 4.46 9.24
CA MET A 29 -5.89 3.24 8.52
C MET A 29 -7.40 3.09 8.43
N ILE A 30 -8.12 3.45 9.47
CA ILE A 30 -9.59 3.52 9.46
C ILE A 30 -10.06 4.54 8.41
N GLY A 31 -9.49 5.74 8.43
CA GLY A 31 -9.76 6.75 7.43
C GLY A 31 -9.47 6.27 6.01
N TYR A 32 -8.34 5.60 5.81
CA TYR A 32 -7.97 5.04 4.51
C TYR A 32 -8.99 3.99 4.02
N LEU A 33 -9.45 3.09 4.89
CA LEU A 33 -10.46 2.09 4.55
C LEU A 33 -11.78 2.73 4.13
N LEU A 34 -12.26 3.70 4.92
CA LEU A 34 -13.47 4.46 4.61
C LEU A 34 -13.31 5.23 3.29
N GLY A 35 -12.16 5.90 3.10
CA GLY A 35 -11.87 6.65 1.88
C GLY A 35 -11.88 5.79 0.62
N ALA A 36 -11.33 4.59 0.69
CA ALA A 36 -11.33 3.65 -0.44
C ALA A 36 -12.76 3.21 -0.81
N LEU A 37 -13.61 2.96 0.18
CA LEU A 37 -15.04 2.61 -0.03
C LEU A 37 -15.82 3.79 -0.62
N PHE A 38 -15.68 4.99 -0.03
CA PHE A 38 -16.37 6.19 -0.51
C PHE A 38 -15.92 6.63 -1.89
N ALA A 39 -14.62 6.56 -2.18
CA ALA A 39 -14.10 6.97 -3.49
C ALA A 39 -14.56 6.04 -4.62
N GLY A 40 -14.70 4.73 -4.36
CA GLY A 40 -15.31 3.79 -5.30
C GLY A 40 -16.73 4.21 -5.65
N TYR A 41 -17.57 4.45 -4.64
CA TYR A 41 -18.95 4.91 -4.81
C TYR A 41 -19.02 6.27 -5.54
N LEU A 42 -18.23 7.25 -5.10
CA LEU A 42 -18.18 8.57 -5.73
C LEU A 42 -17.69 8.49 -7.18
N GLY A 43 -16.69 7.65 -7.46
CA GLY A 43 -16.16 7.44 -8.81
C GLY A 43 -17.20 6.84 -9.77
N ASP A 44 -18.05 5.96 -9.29
CA ASP A 44 -19.14 5.38 -10.09
C ASP A 44 -20.29 6.35 -10.32
N GLN A 45 -20.61 7.18 -9.35
CA GLN A 45 -21.70 8.16 -9.42
C GLN A 45 -21.32 9.42 -10.19
N PHE A 46 -20.22 10.06 -9.81
CA PHE A 46 -19.85 11.41 -10.24
C PHE A 46 -18.70 11.47 -11.24
N GLY A 47 -18.04 10.36 -11.50
CA GLY A 47 -16.89 10.25 -12.42
C GLY A 47 -15.56 10.07 -11.72
N ARG A 48 -14.62 9.46 -12.44
CA ARG A 48 -13.28 9.12 -11.90
C ARG A 48 -12.47 10.36 -11.58
N ARG A 49 -12.50 11.35 -12.48
CA ARG A 49 -11.81 12.64 -12.30
C ARG A 49 -12.27 13.36 -11.03
N LYS A 50 -13.59 13.49 -10.85
CA LYS A 50 -14.14 14.23 -9.69
C LYS A 50 -13.81 13.51 -8.37
N SER A 51 -13.92 12.19 -8.32
CA SER A 51 -13.57 11.39 -7.15
C SER A 51 -12.09 11.55 -6.78
N LEU A 52 -11.19 11.51 -7.74
CA LEU A 52 -9.75 11.67 -7.51
C LEU A 52 -9.41 13.10 -7.05
N LEU A 53 -10.00 14.11 -7.69
CA LEU A 53 -9.82 15.51 -7.30
C LEU A 53 -10.32 15.79 -5.89
N PHE A 54 -11.51 15.29 -5.52
CA PHE A 54 -12.03 15.42 -4.16
C PHE A 54 -11.11 14.75 -3.13
N SER A 55 -10.69 13.52 -3.40
CA SER A 55 -9.81 12.77 -2.51
C SER A 55 -8.45 13.45 -2.29
N THR A 56 -7.84 13.94 -3.37
CA THR A 56 -6.54 14.65 -3.30
C THR A 56 -6.70 16.00 -2.60
N MET A 57 -7.78 16.74 -2.86
CA MET A 57 -8.06 18.03 -2.18
C MET A 57 -8.28 17.83 -0.69
N LEU A 58 -9.09 16.84 -0.30
CA LEU A 58 -9.32 16.52 1.10
C LEU A 58 -8.01 16.19 1.81
N PHE A 59 -7.17 15.36 1.20
CA PHE A 59 -5.83 15.04 1.74
C PHE A 59 -4.98 16.30 1.90
N SER A 60 -4.92 17.15 0.88
CA SER A 60 -4.09 18.37 0.89
C SER A 60 -4.52 19.36 1.97
N VAL A 61 -5.82 19.65 2.04
CA VAL A 61 -6.38 20.61 3.01
C VAL A 61 -6.21 20.09 4.44
N MET A 62 -6.55 18.81 4.70
CA MET A 62 -6.41 18.26 6.04
C MET A 62 -4.94 18.14 6.46
N THR A 63 -4.03 17.89 5.53
CA THR A 63 -2.58 17.93 5.79
C THR A 63 -2.12 19.34 6.15
N PHE A 64 -2.60 20.36 5.45
CA PHE A 64 -2.28 21.74 5.76
C PHE A 64 -2.78 22.16 7.14
N LEU A 65 -4.04 21.87 7.44
CA LEU A 65 -4.65 22.19 8.73
C LEU A 65 -3.99 21.45 9.90
N ALA A 66 -3.49 20.23 9.67
CA ALA A 66 -2.77 19.46 10.68
C ALA A 66 -1.50 20.15 11.18
N ALA A 67 -0.85 21.00 10.35
CA ALA A 67 0.30 21.79 10.77
C ALA A 67 -0.01 22.80 11.89
N PHE A 68 -1.27 23.20 12.02
CA PHE A 68 -1.78 24.19 12.98
C PHE A 68 -2.57 23.55 14.12
N ALA A 69 -2.52 22.22 14.27
CA ALA A 69 -3.23 21.54 15.34
C ALA A 69 -2.76 21.98 16.72
N PRO A 70 -3.65 22.48 17.61
CA PRO A 70 -3.27 22.94 18.94
C PRO A 70 -3.05 21.81 19.92
N THR A 71 -3.64 20.64 19.71
CA THR A 71 -3.53 19.46 20.58
C THR A 71 -3.35 18.19 19.79
N MET A 72 -2.87 17.13 20.44
CA MET A 72 -2.69 15.80 19.81
C MET A 72 -4.03 15.22 19.34
N GLU A 73 -5.11 15.43 20.07
CA GLU A 73 -6.46 14.97 19.70
C GLU A 73 -6.94 15.64 18.41
N THR A 74 -6.72 16.95 18.25
CA THR A 74 -7.02 17.67 17.03
C THR A 74 -6.20 17.12 15.86
N LEU A 75 -4.92 16.86 16.09
CA LEU A 75 -4.04 16.27 15.08
C LEU A 75 -4.52 14.85 14.66
N ILE A 76 -4.99 14.05 15.61
CA ILE A 76 -5.56 12.72 15.36
C ILE A 76 -6.81 12.82 14.47
N VAL A 77 -7.72 13.73 14.75
CA VAL A 77 -8.92 13.95 13.91
C VAL A 77 -8.53 14.34 12.49
N MET A 78 -7.62 15.33 12.34
CA MET A 78 -7.12 15.74 11.01
C MET A 78 -6.47 14.54 10.29
N ARG A 79 -5.73 13.71 11.01
CA ARG A 79 -5.08 12.52 10.47
C ARG A 79 -6.07 11.48 9.95
N GLY A 80 -7.19 11.30 10.63
CA GLY A 80 -8.29 10.44 10.16
C GLY A 80 -8.86 10.93 8.83
N LEU A 81 -9.13 12.23 8.71
CA LEU A 81 -9.64 12.87 7.49
C LEU A 81 -8.59 12.83 6.35
N MET A 82 -7.30 13.02 6.66
CA MET A 82 -6.21 12.79 5.70
C MET A 82 -6.24 11.35 5.19
N GLY A 83 -6.48 10.38 6.09
CA GLY A 83 -6.62 8.97 5.75
C GLY A 83 -7.74 8.75 4.74
N VAL A 84 -8.90 9.37 4.92
CA VAL A 84 -10.03 9.29 3.95
C VAL A 84 -9.61 9.80 2.58
N GLY A 85 -8.94 10.96 2.50
CA GLY A 85 -8.41 11.50 1.25
C GLY A 85 -7.42 10.54 0.57
N LEU A 86 -6.46 10.02 1.34
CA LEU A 86 -5.43 9.10 0.83
C LEU A 86 -6.03 7.75 0.36
N GLY A 87 -7.03 7.24 1.11
CA GLY A 87 -7.74 6.01 0.77
C GLY A 87 -8.49 6.08 -0.55
N GLY A 88 -8.98 7.28 -0.92
CA GLY A 88 -9.60 7.50 -2.22
C GLY A 88 -8.60 7.78 -3.34
N ALA A 89 -7.53 8.51 -3.06
CA ALA A 89 -6.56 8.94 -4.05
C ALA A 89 -5.75 7.78 -4.63
N LEU A 90 -5.25 6.85 -3.79
CA LEU A 90 -4.39 5.75 -4.25
C LEU A 90 -5.11 4.76 -5.17
N PRO A 91 -6.23 4.12 -4.79
CA PRO A 91 -6.97 3.25 -5.70
C PRO A 91 -7.51 4.00 -6.93
N GLY A 92 -7.92 5.26 -6.73
CA GLY A 92 -8.38 6.14 -7.80
C GLY A 92 -7.32 6.39 -8.87
N SER A 93 -6.05 6.56 -8.46
CA SER A 93 -4.92 6.76 -9.38
C SER A 93 -4.65 5.50 -10.22
N TYR A 94 -4.64 4.31 -9.62
CA TYR A 94 -4.49 3.06 -10.35
C TYR A 94 -5.68 2.78 -11.28
N GLY A 95 -6.90 3.10 -10.82
CA GLY A 95 -8.12 3.01 -11.61
C GLY A 95 -8.06 3.91 -12.85
N ALA A 96 -7.74 5.19 -12.66
CA ALA A 96 -7.56 6.15 -13.74
C ALA A 96 -6.48 5.66 -14.72
N LEU A 97 -5.29 5.28 -14.22
CA LEU A 97 -4.22 4.76 -15.06
C LEU A 97 -4.69 3.59 -15.93
N SER A 98 -5.47 2.66 -15.38
CA SER A 98 -5.97 1.49 -16.11
C SER A 98 -6.99 1.84 -17.19
N GLU A 99 -7.69 2.95 -17.05
CA GLU A 99 -8.70 3.42 -18.02
C GLU A 99 -8.08 4.23 -19.16
N TYR A 100 -6.98 4.94 -18.91
CA TYR A 100 -6.29 5.77 -19.92
C TYR A 100 -5.15 5.06 -20.64
N THR A 101 -4.64 3.94 -20.11
CA THR A 101 -3.53 3.23 -20.74
C THR A 101 -3.98 2.02 -21.54
N PRO A 102 -3.46 1.83 -22.77
CA PRO A 102 -3.71 0.64 -23.57
C PRO A 102 -3.27 -0.63 -22.83
N PRO A 103 -3.95 -1.78 -23.01
CA PRO A 103 -3.63 -3.03 -22.32
C PRO A 103 -2.17 -3.47 -22.45
N LEU A 104 -1.57 -3.27 -23.64
CA LEU A 104 -0.18 -3.66 -23.96
C LEU A 104 0.89 -2.95 -23.10
N VAL A 105 0.66 -1.72 -22.68
CA VAL A 105 1.63 -0.90 -21.93
C VAL A 105 1.19 -0.61 -20.51
N ARG A 106 -0.02 -0.99 -20.12
CA ARG A 106 -0.60 -0.74 -18.80
C ARG A 106 0.29 -1.25 -17.66
N GLY A 107 0.83 -2.47 -17.81
CA GLY A 107 1.72 -3.07 -16.82
C GLY A 107 2.98 -2.23 -16.60
N ARG A 108 3.57 -1.70 -17.66
CA ARG A 108 4.75 -0.83 -17.60
C ARG A 108 4.47 0.45 -16.81
N TYR A 109 3.38 1.15 -17.12
CA TYR A 109 3.02 2.39 -16.42
C TYR A 109 2.59 2.15 -14.97
N ALA A 110 1.87 1.05 -14.69
CA ALA A 110 1.56 0.65 -13.32
C ALA A 110 2.82 0.33 -12.50
N SER A 111 3.82 -0.29 -13.11
CA SER A 111 5.11 -0.56 -12.46
C SER A 111 5.88 0.73 -12.16
N TRP A 112 5.88 1.71 -13.07
CA TRP A 112 6.46 3.03 -12.81
C TRP A 112 5.76 3.76 -11.66
N LEU A 113 4.43 3.73 -11.62
CA LEU A 113 3.66 4.32 -10.52
C LEU A 113 4.01 3.64 -9.19
N GLY A 114 4.10 2.31 -9.19
CA GLY A 114 4.52 1.53 -8.02
C GLY A 114 5.95 1.84 -7.58
N LEU A 115 6.90 1.95 -8.53
CA LEU A 115 8.29 2.28 -8.25
C LEU A 115 8.41 3.65 -7.58
N ILE A 116 7.80 4.68 -8.17
CA ILE A 116 7.79 6.05 -7.61
C ILE A 116 7.17 6.05 -6.20
N GLY A 117 6.04 5.33 -6.02
CA GLY A 117 5.40 5.19 -4.73
C GLY A 117 6.31 4.56 -3.66
N ASN A 118 7.11 3.57 -4.04
CA ASN A 118 8.01 2.88 -3.10
C ASN A 118 9.32 3.63 -2.79
N PHE A 119 9.63 4.74 -3.46
CA PHE A 119 10.66 5.68 -3.01
C PHE A 119 10.16 6.60 -1.88
N SER A 120 8.86 6.71 -1.67
CA SER A 120 8.30 7.62 -0.66
C SER A 120 8.71 7.30 0.80
N PRO A 121 8.88 6.04 1.26
CA PRO A 121 9.32 5.77 2.63
C PRO A 121 10.70 6.34 2.97
N PRO A 122 11.77 6.03 2.22
CA PRO A 122 13.09 6.59 2.52
C PRO A 122 13.15 8.10 2.32
N LEU A 123 12.48 8.65 1.29
CA LEU A 123 12.40 10.09 1.09
C LEU A 123 11.66 10.80 2.22
N GLY A 124 10.54 10.23 2.69
CA GLY A 124 9.80 10.76 3.81
C GLY A 124 10.62 10.78 5.11
N ALA A 125 11.35 9.69 5.40
CA ALA A 125 12.24 9.63 6.55
C ALA A 125 13.40 10.63 6.43
N LEU A 126 14.00 10.75 5.25
CA LEU A 126 15.07 11.73 4.97
C LEU A 126 14.59 13.17 5.17
N LEU A 127 13.43 13.52 4.63
CA LEU A 127 12.83 14.85 4.85
C LEU A 127 12.59 15.12 6.33
N THR A 128 12.19 14.10 7.10
CA THR A 128 12.00 14.23 8.55
C THR A 128 13.31 14.57 9.26
N VAL A 129 14.42 13.90 8.91
CA VAL A 129 15.74 14.20 9.49
C VAL A 129 16.23 15.61 9.17
N LEU A 130 16.02 16.06 7.93
CA LEU A 130 16.53 17.35 7.47
C LEU A 130 15.68 18.53 7.93
N VAL A 131 14.37 18.35 8.02
CA VAL A 131 13.42 19.45 8.25
C VAL A 131 13.08 19.62 9.73
N ILE A 132 12.87 18.52 10.46
CA ILE A 132 12.41 18.60 11.87
C ILE A 132 13.37 19.38 12.78
N PRO A 133 14.71 19.17 12.74
CA PRO A 133 15.61 19.87 13.64
C PRO A 133 15.66 21.38 13.43
N ILE A 134 15.34 21.85 12.22
CA ILE A 134 15.46 23.26 11.82
C ILE A 134 14.12 23.99 11.90
N PHE A 135 13.05 23.37 11.38
CA PHE A 135 11.75 23.99 11.17
C PHE A 135 10.60 23.38 11.97
N GLY A 136 10.88 22.30 12.73
CA GLY A 136 9.85 21.57 13.45
C GLY A 136 9.00 20.65 12.56
N TRP A 137 8.16 19.85 13.21
CA TRP A 137 7.29 18.87 12.52
C TRP A 137 6.19 19.53 11.67
N GLN A 138 5.76 20.74 12.03
CA GLN A 138 4.74 21.52 11.30
C GLN A 138 5.16 21.81 9.85
N ALA A 139 6.44 22.13 9.65
CA ALA A 139 6.99 22.43 8.33
C ALA A 139 6.87 21.25 7.35
N ILE A 140 6.93 20.02 7.86
CA ILE A 140 6.73 18.82 7.04
C ILE A 140 5.29 18.74 6.53
N PHE A 141 4.30 18.97 7.38
CA PHE A 141 2.90 18.96 6.98
C PHE A 141 2.62 20.07 5.96
N ILE A 142 3.16 21.27 6.16
CA ILE A 142 3.05 22.39 5.20
C ILE A 142 3.69 21.99 3.86
N GLY A 143 4.91 21.49 3.87
CA GLY A 143 5.62 21.08 2.65
C GLY A 143 4.86 20.01 1.86
N ILE A 144 4.40 18.95 2.53
CA ILE A 144 3.61 17.88 1.90
C ILE A 144 2.29 18.43 1.36
N SER A 145 1.62 19.30 2.08
CA SER A 145 0.34 19.87 1.64
C SER A 145 0.52 20.75 0.40
N LEU A 146 1.57 21.54 0.32
CA LEU A 146 1.87 22.38 -0.85
C LEU A 146 2.18 21.54 -2.08
N ILE A 147 3.00 20.48 -1.94
CA ILE A 147 3.29 19.53 -3.04
C ILE A 147 2.02 18.82 -3.49
N SER A 148 1.18 18.39 -2.55
CA SER A 148 -0.08 17.73 -2.83
C SER A 148 -1.10 18.66 -3.48
N LEU A 149 -1.16 19.94 -3.06
CA LEU A 149 -2.00 20.96 -3.68
C LEU A 149 -1.53 21.28 -5.11
N LEU A 150 -0.22 21.35 -5.34
CA LEU A 150 0.33 21.50 -6.69
C LEU A 150 -0.06 20.32 -7.58
N ALA A 151 0.07 19.09 -7.06
CA ALA A 151 -0.38 17.90 -7.77
C ALA A 151 -1.90 17.96 -8.07
N TRP A 152 -2.72 18.44 -7.13
CA TRP A 152 -4.15 18.65 -7.33
C TRP A 152 -4.43 19.66 -8.44
N LEU A 153 -3.70 20.78 -8.49
CA LEU A 153 -3.83 21.80 -9.55
C LEU A 153 -3.49 21.22 -10.93
N ILE A 154 -2.44 20.39 -11.01
CA ILE A 154 -2.04 19.70 -12.24
C ILE A 154 -3.15 18.74 -12.68
N LEU A 155 -3.67 17.92 -11.76
CA LEU A 155 -4.77 17.01 -12.04
C LEU A 155 -6.03 17.75 -12.46
N TRP A 156 -6.39 18.83 -11.78
CA TRP A 156 -7.53 19.66 -12.11
C TRP A 156 -7.44 20.24 -13.52
N ARG A 157 -6.24 20.65 -13.95
CA ARG A 157 -6.01 21.29 -15.25
C ARG A 157 -5.92 20.28 -16.40
N TYR A 158 -5.30 19.12 -16.18
CA TYR A 158 -4.90 18.23 -17.25
C TYR A 158 -5.62 16.88 -17.27
N LEU A 159 -6.18 16.42 -16.16
CA LEU A 159 -6.85 15.13 -16.12
C LEU A 159 -8.24 15.23 -16.76
N PRO A 160 -8.51 14.56 -17.91
CA PRO A 160 -9.86 14.51 -18.47
C PRO A 160 -10.76 13.57 -17.65
N GLU A 161 -12.06 13.50 -17.94
CA GLU A 161 -12.93 12.48 -17.36
C GLU A 161 -12.72 11.15 -18.12
N SER A 162 -13.01 10.03 -17.47
CA SER A 162 -12.86 8.70 -18.08
C SER A 162 -13.81 8.52 -19.27
N PRO A 163 -13.29 8.21 -20.48
CA PRO A 163 -14.14 7.93 -21.65
C PRO A 163 -15.07 6.73 -21.42
N ARG A 164 -14.59 5.70 -20.68
CA ARG A 164 -15.41 4.53 -20.35
C ARG A 164 -16.57 4.87 -19.43
N TRP A 165 -16.31 5.73 -18.43
CA TRP A 165 -17.35 6.18 -17.52
C TRP A 165 -18.37 7.07 -18.26
N LEU A 166 -17.93 8.02 -19.09
CA LEU A 166 -18.81 8.85 -19.92
C LEU A 166 -19.70 7.97 -20.81
N ALA A 167 -19.15 6.99 -21.49
CA ALA A 167 -19.91 6.06 -22.32
C ALA A 167 -20.94 5.27 -21.49
N SER A 168 -20.59 4.80 -20.29
CA SER A 168 -21.50 4.11 -19.39
C SER A 168 -22.67 4.96 -18.88
N LYS A 169 -22.52 6.30 -18.90
CA LYS A 169 -23.56 7.28 -18.56
C LYS A 169 -24.32 7.81 -19.78
N GLY A 170 -24.09 7.23 -20.97
CA GLY A 170 -24.74 7.66 -22.22
C GLY A 170 -24.15 8.94 -22.85
N ARG A 171 -23.05 9.48 -22.29
CA ARG A 171 -22.37 10.70 -22.80
C ARG A 171 -21.31 10.35 -23.85
N CYS A 172 -21.74 9.62 -24.90
CA CYS A 172 -20.83 9.06 -25.89
C CYS A 172 -20.12 10.14 -26.74
N ALA A 173 -20.75 11.28 -26.98
CA ALA A 173 -20.14 12.38 -27.75
C ALA A 173 -18.91 12.94 -27.03
N GLU A 174 -18.98 13.19 -25.72
CA GLU A 174 -17.88 13.68 -24.92
C GLU A 174 -16.77 12.60 -24.77
N ALA A 175 -17.15 11.31 -24.64
CA ALA A 175 -16.20 10.21 -24.63
C ALA A 175 -15.37 10.18 -25.91
N ASN A 176 -16.03 10.29 -27.07
CA ASN A 176 -15.38 10.31 -28.38
C ASN A 176 -14.47 11.53 -28.56
N GLU A 177 -14.86 12.70 -28.10
CA GLU A 177 -14.03 13.91 -28.17
C GLU A 177 -12.70 13.72 -27.43
N ILE A 178 -12.73 13.13 -26.23
CA ILE A 178 -11.51 12.84 -25.44
C ILE A 178 -10.61 11.84 -26.17
N VAL A 179 -11.19 10.77 -26.72
CA VAL A 179 -10.42 9.75 -27.47
C VAL A 179 -9.80 10.37 -28.72
N LEU A 180 -10.59 11.10 -29.51
CA LEU A 180 -10.10 11.75 -30.72
C LEU A 180 -9.01 12.80 -30.45
N SER A 181 -9.12 13.52 -29.33
CA SER A 181 -8.06 14.46 -28.92
C SER A 181 -6.74 13.76 -28.60
N ALA A 182 -6.81 12.60 -27.95
CA ALA A 182 -5.64 11.77 -27.66
C ALA A 182 -5.04 11.19 -28.96
N GLU A 183 -5.87 10.64 -29.84
CA GLU A 183 -5.44 10.11 -31.13
C GLU A 183 -4.75 11.18 -32.01
N ARG A 184 -5.34 12.38 -32.08
CA ARG A 184 -4.72 13.52 -32.80
C ARG A 184 -3.34 13.88 -32.22
N SER A 185 -3.19 13.85 -30.89
CA SER A 185 -1.91 14.11 -30.23
C SER A 185 -0.85 13.05 -30.60
N PHE A 186 -1.23 11.78 -30.70
CA PHE A 186 -0.33 10.70 -31.13
C PHE A 186 0.06 10.84 -32.59
N LEU A 187 -0.90 11.11 -33.47
CA LEU A 187 -0.64 11.34 -34.90
C LEU A 187 0.29 12.54 -35.11
N GLN A 188 0.12 13.63 -34.35
CA GLN A 188 1.01 14.79 -34.41
C GLN A 188 2.45 14.47 -33.98
N GLN A 189 2.63 13.47 -33.12
CA GLN A 189 3.94 12.98 -32.70
C GLN A 189 4.54 11.92 -33.64
N GLY A 190 3.86 11.63 -34.77
CA GLY A 190 4.30 10.64 -35.76
C GLY A 190 4.13 9.19 -35.28
N ILE A 191 3.28 8.96 -34.28
CA ILE A 191 2.98 7.61 -33.76
C ILE A 191 1.82 7.07 -34.59
N GLU A 192 2.05 5.98 -35.32
CA GLU A 192 0.99 5.24 -36.01
C GLU A 192 0.07 4.57 -35.00
N LEU A 193 -1.25 4.76 -35.18
CA LEU A 193 -2.25 4.08 -34.37
C LEU A 193 -2.46 2.66 -34.93
N PRO A 194 -2.53 1.64 -34.06
CA PRO A 194 -2.81 0.27 -34.50
C PRO A 194 -4.20 0.20 -35.13
N GLU A 195 -4.33 -0.57 -36.23
CA GLU A 195 -5.64 -0.85 -36.83
C GLU A 195 -6.55 -1.58 -35.84
N ILE A 196 -7.79 -1.12 -35.75
CA ILE A 196 -8.78 -1.72 -34.84
C ILE A 196 -9.31 -2.99 -35.50
N ASP A 197 -9.00 -4.14 -34.90
CA ASP A 197 -9.64 -5.41 -35.27
C ASP A 197 -11.09 -5.45 -34.73
N TYR A 198 -12.01 -4.95 -35.55
CA TYR A 198 -13.46 -4.97 -35.27
C TYR A 198 -14.01 -6.38 -35.06
N ALA A 199 -13.43 -7.41 -35.72
CA ALA A 199 -13.88 -8.79 -35.61
C ALA A 199 -13.51 -9.37 -34.22
N ALA A 200 -12.34 -9.06 -33.71
CA ALA A 200 -11.93 -9.41 -32.35
C ALA A 200 -12.77 -8.67 -31.29
N LEU A 201 -13.08 -7.39 -31.54
CA LEU A 201 -13.93 -6.57 -30.64
C LEU A 201 -15.36 -7.11 -30.57
N LEU A 202 -15.97 -7.50 -31.70
CA LEU A 202 -17.32 -8.09 -31.74
C LEU A 202 -17.36 -9.44 -31.00
N LYS A 203 -16.32 -10.28 -31.13
CA LYS A 203 -16.21 -11.55 -30.36
C LYS A 203 -16.15 -11.33 -28.86
N THR A 204 -15.42 -10.32 -28.41
CA THR A 204 -15.35 -9.96 -26.97
C THR A 204 -16.64 -9.35 -26.44
N THR A 205 -17.41 -8.65 -27.28
CA THR A 205 -18.70 -8.06 -26.89
C THR A 205 -19.84 -9.09 -26.87
N GLN A 206 -19.72 -10.17 -27.65
CA GLN A 206 -20.68 -11.29 -27.69
C GLN A 206 -20.44 -12.35 -26.57
N GLN A 207 -19.34 -12.28 -25.85
CA GLN A 207 -19.18 -13.09 -24.65
C GLN A 207 -20.25 -12.66 -23.65
N GLU A 208 -21.12 -13.61 -23.29
CA GLU A 208 -22.21 -13.40 -22.33
C GLU A 208 -21.70 -12.68 -21.08
N PRO A 209 -22.52 -11.77 -20.50
CA PRO A 209 -22.15 -11.11 -19.25
C PRO A 209 -21.84 -12.19 -18.22
N THR A 210 -20.55 -12.30 -17.85
CA THR A 210 -20.08 -13.24 -16.83
C THR A 210 -21.05 -13.18 -15.65
N LYS A 211 -21.65 -14.33 -15.29
CA LYS A 211 -22.60 -14.47 -14.16
C LYS A 211 -22.07 -13.63 -13.03
N LYS A 212 -22.89 -12.70 -12.52
CA LYS A 212 -22.50 -11.80 -11.42
C LYS A 212 -21.97 -12.66 -10.28
N ALA A 213 -20.64 -12.74 -10.18
CA ALA A 213 -19.99 -13.52 -9.13
C ALA A 213 -20.54 -13.06 -7.78
N ASN A 214 -20.92 -13.98 -6.91
CA ASN A 214 -21.42 -13.65 -5.57
C ASN A 214 -20.22 -13.49 -4.61
N TRP A 215 -20.31 -12.60 -3.62
CA TRP A 215 -19.35 -12.50 -2.52
C TRP A 215 -19.13 -13.82 -1.79
N LEU A 216 -20.20 -14.64 -1.70
CA LEU A 216 -20.15 -15.97 -1.08
C LEU A 216 -19.24 -16.95 -1.84
N SER A 217 -18.90 -16.69 -3.11
CA SER A 217 -17.98 -17.53 -3.87
C SER A 217 -16.57 -17.56 -3.26
N LEU A 218 -16.15 -16.51 -2.54
CA LEU A 218 -14.86 -16.44 -1.84
C LEU A 218 -14.78 -17.44 -0.67
N PHE A 219 -15.92 -17.79 -0.10
CA PHE A 219 -16.05 -18.68 1.06
C PHE A 219 -16.56 -20.09 0.67
N SER A 220 -16.62 -20.37 -0.63
CA SER A 220 -16.90 -21.71 -1.11
C SER A 220 -15.81 -22.68 -0.64
N LYS A 221 -16.16 -23.98 -0.46
CA LYS A 221 -15.18 -25.01 -0.08
C LYS A 221 -13.93 -24.99 -0.96
N ARG A 222 -14.10 -24.58 -2.22
CA ARG A 222 -13.07 -24.48 -3.24
C ARG A 222 -12.10 -23.32 -3.00
N MET A 223 -12.60 -22.13 -2.62
CA MET A 223 -11.80 -20.90 -2.59
C MET A 223 -11.39 -20.45 -1.19
N VAL A 224 -12.04 -20.99 -0.14
CA VAL A 224 -11.84 -20.51 1.23
C VAL A 224 -10.39 -20.64 1.70
N LYS A 225 -9.73 -21.76 1.38
CA LYS A 225 -8.32 -21.98 1.74
C LYS A 225 -7.42 -20.93 1.12
N GLN A 226 -7.56 -20.72 -0.19
CA GLN A 226 -6.76 -19.74 -0.93
C GLN A 226 -7.08 -18.29 -0.49
N THR A 227 -8.35 -17.99 -0.21
CA THR A 227 -8.76 -16.69 0.35
C THR A 227 -8.12 -16.43 1.70
N ILE A 228 -8.06 -17.43 2.59
CA ILE A 228 -7.39 -17.35 3.89
C ILE A 228 -5.87 -17.12 3.69
N ALA A 229 -5.23 -17.89 2.81
CA ALA A 229 -3.79 -17.78 2.57
C ALA A 229 -3.38 -16.39 2.04
N ILE A 230 -4.11 -15.87 1.05
CA ILE A 230 -3.84 -14.54 0.48
C ILE A 230 -4.12 -13.45 1.52
N SER A 231 -5.22 -13.58 2.27
CA SER A 231 -5.54 -12.63 3.35
C SER A 231 -4.46 -12.63 4.44
N ALA A 232 -3.96 -13.81 4.84
CA ALA A 232 -2.86 -13.96 5.79
C ALA A 232 -1.56 -13.33 5.25
N ALA A 233 -1.27 -13.50 3.96
CA ALA A 233 -0.09 -12.89 3.33
C ALA A 233 -0.17 -11.34 3.37
N LEU A 234 -1.32 -10.75 3.04
CA LEU A 234 -1.50 -9.30 3.10
C LEU A 234 -1.57 -8.77 4.53
N PHE A 235 -2.09 -9.56 5.47
CA PHE A 235 -2.07 -9.22 6.89
C PHE A 235 -0.63 -9.13 7.41
N ALA A 236 0.22 -10.14 7.12
CA ALA A 236 1.64 -10.15 7.50
C ALA A 236 2.40 -8.96 6.88
N MET A 237 2.14 -8.66 5.60
CA MET A 237 2.71 -7.50 4.91
C MET A 237 2.41 -6.19 5.65
N ASN A 238 1.12 -5.93 5.90
CA ASN A 238 0.72 -4.67 6.56
C ASN A 238 1.23 -4.60 8.00
N LEU A 239 1.15 -5.70 8.76
CA LEU A 239 1.69 -5.77 10.12
C LEU A 239 3.16 -5.31 10.16
N MET A 240 4.00 -5.87 9.31
CA MET A 240 5.43 -5.56 9.29
C MET A 240 5.75 -4.19 8.72
N VAL A 241 5.09 -3.79 7.63
CA VAL A 241 5.30 -2.46 7.03
C VAL A 241 4.99 -1.38 8.04
N TYR A 242 3.83 -1.45 8.72
CA TYR A 242 3.44 -0.42 9.69
C TYR A 242 4.27 -0.48 10.99
N THR A 243 4.67 -1.66 11.45
CA THR A 243 5.58 -1.79 12.59
C THR A 243 6.90 -1.08 12.29
N ILE A 244 7.53 -1.39 11.17
CA ILE A 244 8.86 -0.85 10.83
C ILE A 244 8.78 0.64 10.51
N THR A 245 7.83 1.08 9.68
CA THR A 245 7.81 2.48 9.24
C THR A 245 7.32 3.47 10.29
N ASN A 246 6.40 3.06 11.18
CA ASN A 246 5.82 3.98 12.14
C ASN A 246 6.42 3.85 13.54
N TRP A 247 6.79 2.65 13.97
CA TRP A 247 7.17 2.39 15.36
C TRP A 247 8.67 2.31 15.59
N THR A 248 9.49 1.98 14.60
CA THR A 248 10.95 1.87 14.78
C THR A 248 11.57 3.13 15.37
N PRO A 249 11.31 4.36 14.85
CA PRO A 249 11.87 5.57 15.47
C PRO A 249 11.42 5.74 16.92
N THR A 250 10.15 5.51 17.21
CA THR A 250 9.60 5.61 18.56
C THR A 250 10.24 4.59 19.52
N ILE A 251 10.43 3.35 19.07
CA ILE A 251 11.08 2.29 19.86
C ILE A 251 12.53 2.68 20.21
N PHE A 252 13.27 3.24 19.27
CA PHE A 252 14.64 3.69 19.51
C PHE A 252 14.71 4.84 20.51
N VAL A 253 13.81 5.82 20.38
CA VAL A 253 13.72 6.95 21.33
C VAL A 253 13.39 6.45 22.73
N LEU A 254 12.43 5.52 22.88
CA LEU A 254 12.09 4.92 24.18
C LEU A 254 13.21 4.07 24.78
N ARG A 255 14.14 3.58 23.96
CA ARG A 255 15.37 2.90 24.41
C ARG A 255 16.53 3.88 24.68
N GLY A 256 16.27 5.20 24.71
CA GLY A 256 17.22 6.23 25.09
C GLY A 256 18.06 6.83 23.95
N MET A 257 17.71 6.52 22.67
CA MET A 257 18.40 7.10 21.52
C MET A 257 17.85 8.51 21.23
N ASP A 258 18.73 9.42 20.81
CA ASP A 258 18.32 10.73 20.31
C ASP A 258 17.41 10.60 19.07
N THR A 259 16.43 11.50 18.95
CA THR A 259 15.44 11.47 17.86
C THR A 259 16.09 11.56 16.49
N THR A 260 17.06 12.45 16.30
CA THR A 260 17.74 12.65 15.03
C THR A 260 18.49 11.39 14.60
N MET A 261 19.20 10.76 15.53
CA MET A 261 19.91 9.50 15.29
C MET A 261 18.93 8.36 14.99
N SER A 262 17.84 8.24 15.75
CA SER A 262 16.78 7.24 15.56
C SER A 262 16.18 7.31 14.17
N ILE A 263 15.83 8.51 13.70
CA ILE A 263 15.29 8.70 12.37
C ILE A 263 16.36 8.47 11.31
N GLY A 264 17.61 8.89 11.55
CA GLY A 264 18.76 8.65 10.64
C GLY A 264 18.99 7.16 10.39
N ILE A 265 19.00 6.33 11.44
CA ILE A 265 19.06 4.87 11.31
C ILE A 265 17.89 4.35 10.47
N THR A 266 16.69 4.84 10.73
CA THR A 266 15.48 4.41 10.00
C THR A 266 15.56 4.77 8.51
N VAL A 267 16.17 5.90 8.12
CA VAL A 267 16.43 6.24 6.71
C VAL A 267 17.26 5.15 6.05
N VAL A 268 18.41 4.79 6.66
CA VAL A 268 19.30 3.77 6.10
C VAL A 268 18.58 2.41 5.99
N MET A 269 17.82 2.03 7.00
CA MET A 269 17.01 0.80 6.97
C MET A 269 16.03 0.80 5.79
N LEU A 270 15.30 1.90 5.58
CA LEU A 270 14.28 2.02 4.54
C LEU A 270 14.88 2.05 3.12
N LEU A 271 16.18 2.33 2.95
CA LEU A 271 16.87 2.14 1.67
C LEU A 271 16.91 0.66 1.23
N GLY A 272 16.71 -0.28 2.16
CA GLY A 272 16.49 -1.69 1.84
C GLY A 272 15.23 -1.94 1.00
N ALA A 273 14.22 -1.05 1.05
CA ALA A 273 12.96 -1.24 0.32
C ALA A 273 13.15 -1.29 -1.21
N PRO A 274 13.74 -0.28 -1.88
CA PRO A 274 14.00 -0.35 -3.32
C PRO A 274 14.94 -1.51 -3.67
N PHE A 275 15.89 -1.84 -2.82
CA PHE A 275 16.79 -2.99 -3.03
C PHE A 275 16.04 -4.32 -3.00
N GLY A 276 15.13 -4.53 -2.06
CA GLY A 276 14.28 -5.72 -1.99
C GLY A 276 13.39 -5.88 -3.22
N ILE A 277 12.79 -4.79 -3.71
CA ILE A 277 11.99 -4.77 -4.94
C ILE A 277 12.84 -5.12 -6.16
N PHE A 278 14.05 -4.58 -6.24
CA PHE A 278 15.01 -4.89 -7.29
C PHE A 278 15.39 -6.38 -7.28
N LEU A 279 15.67 -6.95 -6.12
CA LEU A 279 15.93 -8.39 -6.00
C LEU A 279 14.72 -9.21 -6.48
N LEU A 280 13.50 -8.82 -6.14
CA LEU A 280 12.31 -9.51 -6.63
C LEU A 280 12.24 -9.49 -8.16
N SER A 281 12.55 -8.38 -8.82
CA SER A 281 12.51 -8.28 -10.29
C SER A 281 13.43 -9.30 -10.98
N ILE A 282 14.52 -9.72 -10.30
CA ILE A 282 15.48 -10.71 -10.83
C ILE A 282 15.03 -12.14 -10.51
N PHE A 283 14.43 -12.35 -9.34
CA PHE A 283 14.20 -13.69 -8.80
C PHE A 283 12.74 -14.13 -8.81
N ALA A 284 11.78 -13.20 -9.06
CA ALA A 284 10.35 -13.50 -8.98
C ALA A 284 9.95 -14.74 -9.79
N ASP A 285 10.43 -14.87 -11.02
CA ASP A 285 10.05 -15.97 -11.92
C ASP A 285 10.85 -17.26 -11.72
N LYS A 286 11.89 -17.23 -10.89
CA LYS A 286 12.78 -18.37 -10.66
C LYS A 286 12.30 -19.27 -9.50
N HIS A 287 11.52 -18.76 -8.57
CA HIS A 287 11.13 -19.46 -7.35
C HIS A 287 9.61 -19.63 -7.24
N ASP A 288 9.21 -20.70 -6.53
CA ASP A 288 7.82 -20.97 -6.19
C ASP A 288 7.25 -19.82 -5.35
N ARG A 289 6.06 -19.34 -5.71
CA ARG A 289 5.43 -18.17 -5.05
C ARG A 289 5.15 -18.44 -3.57
N LYS A 290 4.47 -19.56 -3.29
CA LYS A 290 4.11 -19.98 -1.94
C LYS A 290 5.34 -20.20 -1.06
N LYS A 291 6.33 -20.95 -1.55
CA LYS A 291 7.57 -21.20 -0.80
C LYS A 291 8.34 -19.91 -0.55
N GLY A 292 8.40 -19.01 -1.55
CA GLY A 292 9.03 -17.70 -1.41
C GLY A 292 8.41 -16.87 -0.29
N LEU A 293 7.07 -16.81 -0.21
CA LEU A 293 6.36 -16.12 0.87
C LEU A 293 6.70 -16.70 2.25
N ILE A 294 6.65 -18.02 2.38
CA ILE A 294 6.94 -18.73 3.64
C ILE A 294 8.38 -18.47 4.09
N ILE A 295 9.36 -18.63 3.18
CA ILE A 295 10.78 -18.38 3.48
C ILE A 295 11.00 -16.93 3.95
N CYS A 296 10.41 -15.95 3.27
CA CYS A 296 10.52 -14.55 3.67
C CYS A 296 9.95 -14.31 5.08
N LEU A 297 8.81 -14.91 5.43
CA LEU A 297 8.22 -14.76 6.76
C LEU A 297 9.10 -15.38 7.86
N PHE A 298 9.69 -16.56 7.62
CA PHE A 298 10.64 -17.17 8.55
C PHE A 298 11.91 -16.32 8.70
N LEU A 299 12.46 -15.80 7.60
CA LEU A 299 13.62 -14.91 7.65
C LEU A 299 13.28 -13.63 8.42
N LEU A 300 12.13 -13.01 8.17
CA LEU A 300 11.68 -11.83 8.92
C LEU A 300 11.53 -12.12 10.42
N ALA A 301 11.01 -13.29 10.79
CA ALA A 301 10.89 -13.69 12.19
C ALA A 301 12.27 -13.88 12.85
N ILE A 302 13.22 -14.53 12.17
CA ILE A 302 14.60 -14.72 12.64
C ILE A 302 15.28 -13.35 12.80
N PHE A 303 15.21 -12.49 11.80
CA PHE A 303 15.83 -11.18 11.87
C PHE A 303 15.16 -10.25 12.89
N ALA A 304 13.85 -10.38 13.13
CA ALA A 304 13.17 -9.68 14.22
C ALA A 304 13.76 -10.08 15.60
N TYR A 305 14.00 -11.38 15.78
CA TYR A 305 14.66 -11.89 16.99
C TYR A 305 16.11 -11.35 17.12
N VAL A 306 16.91 -11.49 16.06
CA VAL A 306 18.29 -10.97 16.05
C VAL A 306 18.31 -9.48 16.36
N TRP A 307 17.41 -8.71 15.78
CA TRP A 307 17.34 -7.26 16.01
C TRP A 307 17.00 -6.90 17.46
N SER A 308 16.16 -7.71 18.12
CA SER A 308 15.82 -7.51 19.53
C SER A 308 17.04 -7.62 20.47
N LEU A 309 18.07 -8.36 20.06
CA LEU A 309 19.29 -8.61 20.83
C LEU A 309 20.40 -7.57 20.60
N ILE A 310 20.28 -6.73 19.56
CA ILE A 310 21.32 -5.74 19.23
C ILE A 310 21.34 -4.61 20.29
N PRO A 311 22.50 -4.32 20.91
CA PRO A 311 22.67 -3.18 21.79
C PRO A 311 22.48 -1.85 21.01
N MET A 312 21.96 -0.82 21.70
CA MET A 312 21.66 0.49 21.09
C MET A 312 22.89 1.29 20.68
N ASP A 313 24.03 1.02 21.26
CA ASP A 313 25.33 1.62 20.95
C ASP A 313 25.92 1.08 19.64
N ASN A 314 25.51 -0.11 19.22
CA ASN A 314 26.00 -0.70 17.96
C ASN A 314 25.17 -0.24 16.75
N ILE A 315 25.33 1.03 16.40
CA ILE A 315 24.60 1.70 15.30
C ILE A 315 24.78 0.98 13.97
N PHE A 316 25.99 0.50 13.67
CA PHE A 316 26.26 -0.21 12.43
C PHE A 316 25.46 -1.53 12.31
N ALA A 317 25.37 -2.30 13.39
CA ALA A 317 24.58 -3.52 13.40
C ALA A 317 23.08 -3.21 13.26
N LEU A 318 22.57 -2.18 13.94
CA LEU A 318 21.18 -1.74 13.83
C LEU A 318 20.82 -1.34 12.40
N MET A 319 21.67 -0.56 11.74
CA MET A 319 21.50 -0.14 10.34
C MET A 319 21.55 -1.34 9.38
N SER A 320 22.54 -2.20 9.52
CA SER A 320 22.78 -3.32 8.60
C SER A 320 21.67 -4.36 8.69
N VAL A 321 21.30 -4.81 9.89
CA VAL A 321 20.21 -5.75 10.11
C VAL A 321 18.87 -5.13 9.71
N GLY A 322 18.64 -3.87 10.06
CA GLY A 322 17.46 -3.13 9.65
C GLY A 322 17.31 -3.00 8.13
N PHE A 323 18.40 -2.74 7.42
CA PHE A 323 18.43 -2.71 5.95
C PHE A 323 18.01 -4.08 5.36
N ILE A 324 18.58 -5.17 5.89
CA ILE A 324 18.24 -6.53 5.45
C ILE A 324 16.77 -6.85 5.72
N VAL A 325 16.26 -6.49 6.91
CA VAL A 325 14.84 -6.65 7.27
C VAL A 325 13.94 -5.91 6.29
N CYS A 326 14.27 -4.65 5.98
CA CYS A 326 13.50 -3.86 5.01
C CYS A 326 13.58 -4.45 3.59
N ALA A 327 14.74 -4.95 3.17
CA ALA A 327 14.90 -5.58 1.86
C ALA A 327 14.03 -6.85 1.74
N ILE A 328 14.07 -7.73 2.74
CA ILE A 328 13.22 -8.94 2.78
C ILE A 328 11.74 -8.57 2.85
N LEU A 329 11.38 -7.57 3.66
CA LEU A 329 10.00 -7.13 3.82
C LEU A 329 9.42 -6.61 2.51
N TYR A 330 10.14 -5.76 1.78
CA TYR A 330 9.62 -5.20 0.53
C TYR A 330 9.68 -6.19 -0.65
N TYR A 331 10.65 -7.12 -0.64
CA TYR A 331 10.59 -8.30 -1.50
C TYR A 331 9.29 -9.09 -1.27
N TYR A 332 9.01 -9.43 -0.01
CA TYR A 332 7.79 -10.12 0.41
C TYR A 332 6.53 -9.34 0.05
N ALA A 333 6.51 -8.04 0.30
CA ALA A 333 5.34 -7.19 0.09
C ALA A 333 4.89 -7.18 -1.39
N ILE A 334 5.83 -7.03 -2.31
CA ILE A 334 5.51 -7.05 -3.74
C ILE A 334 5.15 -8.46 -4.21
N LEU A 335 5.84 -9.48 -3.73
CA LEU A 335 5.50 -10.88 -4.02
C LEU A 335 4.06 -11.21 -3.58
N ALA A 336 3.66 -10.80 -2.37
CA ALA A 336 2.32 -11.03 -1.83
C ALA A 336 1.24 -10.22 -2.56
N CYS A 337 1.47 -8.91 -2.72
CA CYS A 337 0.45 -7.96 -3.17
C CYS A 337 0.26 -7.94 -4.70
N SER A 338 1.34 -8.08 -5.46
CA SER A 338 1.29 -7.96 -6.91
C SER A 338 1.27 -9.30 -7.62
N VAL A 339 2.06 -10.28 -7.14
CA VAL A 339 2.21 -11.56 -7.81
C VAL A 339 1.19 -12.56 -7.28
N TYR A 340 1.32 -12.95 -6.02
CA TYR A 340 0.51 -14.02 -5.43
C TYR A 340 -0.99 -13.68 -5.38
N LEU A 341 -1.33 -12.44 -5.02
CA LEU A 341 -2.71 -11.95 -5.05
C LEU A 341 -3.29 -11.95 -6.47
N GLY A 342 -2.50 -11.50 -7.47
CA GLY A 342 -2.92 -11.42 -8.87
C GLY A 342 -3.18 -12.78 -9.51
N GLU A 343 -2.37 -13.79 -9.13
CA GLU A 343 -2.46 -15.16 -9.63
C GLU A 343 -3.47 -16.02 -8.85
N GLY A 344 -3.74 -15.69 -7.58
CA GLY A 344 -4.45 -16.56 -6.65
C GLY A 344 -5.98 -16.57 -6.75
N PHE A 345 -6.59 -15.63 -7.51
CA PHE A 345 -8.04 -15.59 -7.70
C PHE A 345 -8.42 -15.75 -9.18
N PRO A 346 -9.44 -16.57 -9.49
CA PRO A 346 -10.04 -16.64 -10.82
C PRO A 346 -10.50 -15.28 -11.32
N THR A 347 -10.45 -15.05 -12.64
CA THR A 347 -10.75 -13.75 -13.25
C THR A 347 -12.13 -13.21 -12.84
N GLU A 348 -13.12 -14.09 -12.68
CA GLU A 348 -14.51 -13.74 -12.34
C GLU A 348 -14.67 -13.13 -10.96
N ILE A 349 -13.88 -13.58 -9.98
CA ILE A 349 -13.95 -13.14 -8.57
C ILE A 349 -12.71 -12.37 -8.13
N ARG A 350 -11.72 -12.19 -8.99
CA ARG A 350 -10.41 -11.59 -8.66
C ARG A 350 -10.53 -10.22 -8.00
N LEU A 351 -11.35 -9.34 -8.56
CA LEU A 351 -11.50 -7.98 -8.01
C LEU A 351 -12.08 -8.00 -6.60
N ARG A 352 -13.04 -8.90 -6.33
CA ARG A 352 -13.66 -9.06 -5.01
C ARG A 352 -12.73 -9.73 -4.03
N GLY A 353 -12.05 -10.79 -4.47
CA GLY A 353 -11.04 -11.49 -3.66
C GLY A 353 -9.87 -10.58 -3.28
N SER A 354 -9.38 -9.81 -4.24
CA SER A 354 -8.35 -8.80 -4.02
C SER A 354 -8.82 -7.73 -3.03
N GLY A 355 -10.02 -7.18 -3.22
CA GLY A 355 -10.60 -6.20 -2.30
C GLY A 355 -10.76 -6.74 -0.88
N PHE A 356 -11.28 -7.96 -0.74
CA PHE A 356 -11.43 -8.63 0.56
C PHE A 356 -10.08 -8.86 1.25
N ALA A 357 -9.10 -9.42 0.54
CA ALA A 357 -7.79 -9.69 1.10
C ALA A 357 -7.05 -8.40 1.52
N HIS A 358 -7.18 -7.33 0.73
CA HIS A 358 -6.68 -6.01 1.13
C HIS A 358 -7.39 -5.44 2.36
N ALA A 359 -8.70 -5.64 2.50
CA ALA A 359 -9.44 -5.20 3.69
C ALA A 359 -8.94 -5.92 4.94
N ILE A 360 -8.78 -7.25 4.87
CA ILE A 360 -8.19 -8.04 5.98
C ILE A 360 -6.76 -7.58 6.28
N GLY A 361 -5.94 -7.36 5.25
CA GLY A 361 -4.59 -6.83 5.43
C GLY A 361 -4.56 -5.50 6.18
N ARG A 362 -5.51 -4.60 5.93
CA ARG A 362 -5.60 -3.29 6.62
C ARG A 362 -6.00 -3.40 8.08
N LEU A 363 -6.72 -4.47 8.47
CA LEU A 363 -7.00 -4.72 9.90
C LEU A 363 -5.70 -4.86 10.70
N ALA A 364 -4.63 -5.41 10.10
CA ALA A 364 -3.31 -5.43 10.74
C ALA A 364 -2.81 -4.01 11.05
N GLY A 365 -2.97 -3.08 10.10
CA GLY A 365 -2.57 -1.68 10.29
C GLY A 365 -3.43 -0.92 11.33
N ILE A 366 -4.67 -1.37 11.57
CA ILE A 366 -5.56 -0.81 12.59
C ILE A 366 -5.25 -1.38 13.97
N ILE A 367 -5.02 -2.69 14.06
CA ILE A 367 -4.88 -3.41 15.34
C ILE A 367 -3.44 -3.32 15.87
N SER A 368 -2.44 -3.43 14.98
CA SER A 368 -1.03 -3.51 15.40
C SER A 368 -0.54 -2.32 16.23
N PRO A 369 -0.94 -1.05 15.99
CA PRO A 369 -0.49 0.05 16.83
C PRO A 369 -0.87 -0.11 18.30
N TYR A 370 -2.08 -0.58 18.59
CA TYR A 370 -2.52 -0.82 19.98
C TYR A 370 -1.77 -1.99 20.62
N ALA A 371 -1.60 -3.09 19.87
CA ALA A 371 -0.83 -4.24 20.35
C ALA A 371 0.63 -3.86 20.63
N ILE A 372 1.25 -3.07 19.75
CA ILE A 372 2.63 -2.58 19.92
C ILE A 372 2.71 -1.64 21.14
N ALA A 373 1.79 -0.70 21.27
CA ALA A 373 1.75 0.22 22.42
C ALA A 373 1.65 -0.54 23.74
N PHE A 374 0.73 -1.51 23.83
CA PHE A 374 0.57 -2.37 25.00
C PHE A 374 1.83 -3.16 25.32
N LEU A 375 2.41 -3.85 24.31
CA LEU A 375 3.62 -4.65 24.51
C LEU A 375 4.82 -3.78 24.94
N LEU A 376 4.93 -2.60 24.35
CA LEU A 376 6.02 -1.67 24.60
C LEU A 376 5.99 -1.11 26.02
N GLN A 377 4.78 -0.76 26.51
CA GLN A 377 4.57 -0.26 27.88
C GLN A 377 4.69 -1.36 28.94
N SER A 378 4.17 -2.57 28.66
CA SER A 378 4.11 -3.64 29.66
C SER A 378 5.38 -4.49 29.71
N TYR A 379 6.03 -4.74 28.57
CA TYR A 379 7.12 -5.72 28.44
C TYR A 379 8.36 -5.16 27.73
N GLY A 380 8.30 -3.92 27.24
CA GLY A 380 9.41 -3.27 26.54
C GLY A 380 9.59 -3.69 25.08
N ALA A 381 10.59 -3.09 24.44
CA ALA A 381 10.85 -3.25 23.01
C ALA A 381 11.12 -4.71 22.54
N PRO A 382 11.87 -5.55 23.29
CA PRO A 382 12.08 -6.94 22.83
C PRO A 382 10.80 -7.73 22.66
N ALA A 383 9.78 -7.50 23.49
CA ALA A 383 8.50 -8.19 23.41
C ALA A 383 7.76 -7.87 22.08
N VAL A 384 7.89 -6.65 21.57
CA VAL A 384 7.29 -6.26 20.28
C VAL A 384 7.87 -7.10 19.14
N PHE A 385 9.19 -7.24 19.08
CA PHE A 385 9.86 -8.00 18.02
C PHE A 385 9.59 -9.50 18.13
N LEU A 386 9.61 -10.05 19.34
CA LEU A 386 9.32 -11.47 19.57
C LEU A 386 7.88 -11.82 19.23
N THR A 387 6.91 -11.00 19.64
CA THR A 387 5.49 -11.22 19.33
C THR A 387 5.24 -11.10 17.83
N ASN A 388 5.81 -10.09 17.18
CA ASN A 388 5.71 -9.99 15.72
C ASN A 388 6.32 -11.21 15.03
N GLY A 389 7.50 -11.67 15.45
CA GLY A 389 8.12 -12.89 14.92
C GLY A 389 7.22 -14.12 15.09
N ALA A 390 6.60 -14.31 16.25
CA ALA A 390 5.67 -15.40 16.51
C ALA A 390 4.43 -15.33 15.61
N VAL A 391 3.85 -14.14 15.44
CA VAL A 391 2.71 -13.93 14.52
C VAL A 391 3.09 -14.26 13.08
N LEU A 392 4.29 -13.85 12.62
CA LEU A 392 4.76 -14.17 11.27
C LEU A 392 4.91 -15.67 11.04
N ILE A 393 5.40 -16.42 12.05
CA ILE A 393 5.50 -17.88 11.97
C ILE A 393 4.11 -18.51 11.86
N VAL A 394 3.15 -18.06 12.66
CA VAL A 394 1.75 -18.54 12.57
C VAL A 394 1.17 -18.26 11.18
N LEU A 395 1.38 -17.06 10.64
CA LEU A 395 0.91 -16.70 9.31
C LEU A 395 1.61 -17.51 8.21
N ALA A 396 2.91 -17.80 8.35
CA ALA A 396 3.64 -18.68 7.45
C ALA A 396 3.07 -20.12 7.44
N ILE A 397 2.70 -20.63 8.62
CA ILE A 397 2.02 -21.92 8.76
C ILE A 397 0.66 -21.91 8.07
N ILE A 398 -0.15 -20.86 8.28
CA ILE A 398 -1.45 -20.70 7.61
C ILE A 398 -1.29 -20.69 6.09
N ILE A 399 -0.33 -19.93 5.56
CA ILE A 399 -0.03 -19.89 4.11
C ILE A 399 0.44 -21.27 3.65
N GLY A 400 1.22 -21.98 4.45
CA GLY A 400 1.69 -23.33 4.16
C GLY A 400 0.57 -24.36 4.01
N PHE A 401 -0.42 -24.34 4.89
CA PHE A 401 -1.55 -25.29 4.86
C PHE A 401 -2.66 -24.87 3.89
N CYS A 402 -2.95 -23.59 3.77
CA CYS A 402 -4.10 -23.10 3.01
C CYS A 402 -3.74 -22.61 1.61
N GLY A 403 -2.51 -22.17 1.38
CA GLY A 403 -2.08 -21.58 0.11
C GLY A 403 -1.80 -22.62 -0.96
N GLU A 404 -2.09 -22.30 -2.20
CA GLU A 404 -1.72 -23.07 -3.38
C GLU A 404 -0.51 -22.44 -4.07
N GLU A 405 0.28 -23.26 -4.78
CA GLU A 405 1.36 -22.80 -5.63
C GLU A 405 0.79 -22.32 -6.96
N THR A 406 1.07 -21.08 -7.34
CA THR A 406 0.51 -20.44 -8.53
C THR A 406 1.49 -20.38 -9.69
N ARG A 407 2.79 -20.63 -9.47
CA ARG A 407 3.81 -20.52 -10.48
C ARG A 407 3.57 -21.45 -11.67
N GLY A 408 3.58 -20.88 -12.88
CA GLY A 408 3.50 -21.64 -14.13
C GLY A 408 2.16 -22.29 -14.42
N LYS A 409 1.16 -22.09 -13.56
CA LYS A 409 -0.20 -22.57 -13.80
C LYS A 409 -1.00 -21.48 -14.51
N SER A 410 -1.71 -21.85 -15.58
CA SER A 410 -2.72 -20.99 -16.13
C SER A 410 -3.85 -20.78 -15.11
N LEU A 411 -4.55 -19.63 -15.20
CA LEU A 411 -5.67 -19.35 -14.30
C LEU A 411 -6.79 -20.39 -14.43
N GLU A 412 -6.87 -21.06 -15.56
CA GLU A 412 -7.80 -22.15 -15.86
C GLU A 412 -7.36 -23.48 -15.20
N GLU A 413 -6.06 -23.75 -15.15
CA GLU A 413 -5.50 -24.91 -14.43
C GLU A 413 -5.63 -24.78 -12.90
N ILE A 414 -5.43 -23.58 -12.34
CA ILE A 414 -5.71 -23.29 -10.94
C ILE A 414 -7.21 -23.52 -10.64
N ASN A 415 -8.06 -23.20 -11.61
CA ASN A 415 -9.50 -23.46 -11.53
C ASN A 415 -9.82 -24.96 -11.61
N ALA A 416 -9.11 -25.75 -12.40
CA ALA A 416 -9.35 -27.18 -12.59
C ALA A 416 -8.79 -28.04 -11.45
N SER A 417 -7.61 -27.72 -10.93
CA SER A 417 -6.96 -28.48 -9.84
C SER A 417 -7.75 -28.43 -8.53
N THR A 418 -8.47 -27.35 -8.29
CA THR A 418 -9.40 -27.20 -7.16
C THR A 418 -10.74 -27.93 -7.35
N SER A 419 -11.01 -28.54 -8.50
CA SER A 419 -12.24 -29.31 -8.77
C SER A 419 -12.10 -30.83 -8.55
N SER A 420 -10.89 -31.32 -8.27
CA SER A 420 -10.59 -32.74 -8.12
C SER A 420 -10.39 -33.18 -6.65
N GLU A 421 -10.54 -32.32 -5.66
CA GLU A 421 -10.64 -32.61 -4.22
C GLU A 421 -12.02 -32.18 -3.66
#